data_d6ec24d355801eb4e6cb37f2d506c05d
#
_entry.id   d6ec24d355801eb4e6cb37f2d506c05d
#
_cell.length_a   1.000
_cell.length_b   1.000
_cell.length_c   1.000
_cell.angle_alpha   90.00
_cell.angle_beta   90.00
_cell.angle_gamma   90.00
#
_symmetry.space_group_name_H-M   'P 1'
#
loop_
_entity.id
_entity.type
_entity.pdbx_description
1 polymer ?
#
loop_
_entity_poly.entity_id
_entity_poly.type
_entity_poly.pdbx_seq_one_letter_code
_entity_poly.pdbx_strand_id
1 'polypeptide(L)'
;MPHHAPLICPSILASDFSRLGEEVKAITDAGADFIHIDVMDGHFVPNITIGPDVVKALRPHTGLTFDVHLMISPVDPFLEAFRAAGADIMSVHPEAGPHLHRTLRQIRHLGAKAGVVLNPATPVEILDWVLDDLDLVLIMSVNPGFGGQSFIDGQLRKIEAVRKILDRTGHGAILQVDGGVTAANAPACVAAGATALVAGTAAFKGGASQYAANIRALKGQRSEEK
;
A
#
# COMPACT_ATOMS: atom_id res chain seq x y z
N MET A 1 5.61 -19.23 -13.46
CA MET A 1 5.73 -19.34 -11.98
C MET A 1 4.37 -19.70 -11.42
N PRO A 2 4.24 -20.51 -10.36
CA PRO A 2 2.94 -20.72 -9.73
C PRO A 2 2.39 -19.35 -9.32
N HIS A 3 1.20 -19.01 -9.80
CA HIS A 3 0.49 -17.81 -9.41
C HIS A 3 0.03 -17.97 -7.95
N HIS A 4 0.84 -17.48 -7.00
CA HIS A 4 0.35 -17.29 -5.65
C HIS A 4 -0.73 -16.19 -5.69
N ALA A 5 -1.81 -16.37 -4.89
CA ALA A 5 -2.81 -15.32 -4.72
C ALA A 5 -2.11 -14.04 -4.23
N PRO A 6 -2.51 -12.86 -4.71
CA PRO A 6 -1.91 -11.60 -4.26
C PRO A 6 -2.21 -11.36 -2.77
N LEU A 7 -1.29 -10.65 -2.10
CA LEU A 7 -1.56 -10.08 -0.78
C LEU A 7 -2.63 -8.99 -0.91
N ILE A 8 -3.63 -8.99 -0.05
CA ILE A 8 -4.64 -7.94 0.00
C ILE A 8 -4.36 -7.04 1.19
N CYS A 9 -4.19 -5.75 0.89
CA CYS A 9 -3.83 -4.69 1.81
C CYS A 9 -4.98 -3.68 1.90
N PRO A 10 -6.03 -3.91 2.72
CA PRO A 10 -7.12 -2.96 2.86
C PRO A 10 -6.64 -1.61 3.37
N SER A 11 -6.95 -0.52 2.61
CA SER A 11 -6.70 0.84 3.06
C SER A 11 -7.80 1.30 4.02
N ILE A 12 -7.42 1.59 5.25
CA ILE A 12 -8.34 2.09 6.28
C ILE A 12 -8.92 3.48 5.97
N LEU A 13 -8.39 4.15 4.96
CA LEU A 13 -8.95 5.41 4.45
C LEU A 13 -10.43 5.26 4.03
N ALA A 14 -10.85 4.05 3.64
CA ALA A 14 -12.23 3.75 3.22
C ALA A 14 -13.10 3.16 4.35
N SER A 15 -12.58 3.00 5.56
CA SER A 15 -13.30 2.46 6.72
C SER A 15 -14.11 3.53 7.47
N ASP A 16 -14.89 3.12 8.45
CA ASP A 16 -15.58 4.05 9.36
C ASP A 16 -14.60 4.59 10.40
N PHE A 17 -14.16 5.84 10.24
CA PHE A 17 -13.21 6.50 11.15
C PHE A 17 -13.71 6.63 12.58
N SER A 18 -15.04 6.61 12.81
CA SER A 18 -15.60 6.66 14.15
C SER A 18 -15.33 5.39 14.96
N ARG A 19 -14.93 4.27 14.29
CA ARG A 19 -14.71 2.94 14.88
C ARG A 19 -13.47 2.25 14.32
N LEU A 20 -12.41 2.99 14.00
CA LEU A 20 -11.21 2.48 13.33
C LEU A 20 -10.64 1.20 13.95
N GLY A 21 -10.59 1.09 15.28
CA GLY A 21 -10.10 -0.11 15.96
C GLY A 21 -10.96 -1.35 15.69
N GLU A 22 -12.31 -1.20 15.67
CA GLU A 22 -13.23 -2.28 15.32
C GLU A 22 -13.11 -2.68 13.85
N GLU A 23 -12.98 -1.70 12.96
CA GLU A 23 -12.78 -1.90 11.53
C GLU A 23 -11.49 -2.66 11.23
N VAL A 24 -10.37 -2.26 11.85
CA VAL A 24 -9.07 -2.94 11.72
C VAL A 24 -9.16 -4.37 12.20
N LYS A 25 -9.81 -4.60 13.34
CA LYS A 25 -10.02 -5.98 13.84
C LYS A 25 -10.89 -6.79 12.88
N ALA A 26 -12.01 -6.25 12.43
CA ALA A 26 -12.94 -6.96 11.55
C ALA A 26 -12.31 -7.32 10.19
N ILE A 27 -11.54 -6.40 9.60
CA ILE A 27 -10.88 -6.68 8.32
C ILE A 27 -9.71 -7.66 8.47
N THR A 28 -9.04 -7.67 9.63
CA THR A 28 -8.03 -8.66 9.98
C THR A 28 -8.65 -10.05 10.06
N ASP A 29 -9.74 -10.18 10.82
CA ASP A 29 -10.47 -11.45 10.99
C ASP A 29 -11.06 -11.95 9.65
N ALA A 30 -11.31 -11.04 8.70
CA ALA A 30 -11.78 -11.34 7.36
C ALA A 30 -10.69 -11.88 6.40
N GLY A 31 -9.43 -11.93 6.83
CA GLY A 31 -8.33 -12.52 6.06
C GLY A 31 -7.53 -11.54 5.21
N ALA A 32 -7.47 -10.26 5.61
CA ALA A 32 -6.48 -9.31 5.11
C ALA A 32 -5.06 -9.80 5.40
N ASP A 33 -4.11 -9.41 4.53
CA ASP A 33 -2.70 -9.79 4.70
C ASP A 33 -1.89 -8.66 5.36
N PHE A 34 -2.16 -7.38 5.01
CA PHE A 34 -1.60 -6.19 5.65
C PHE A 34 -2.73 -5.22 6.01
N ILE A 35 -2.42 -4.20 6.80
CA ILE A 35 -3.27 -3.01 6.98
C ILE A 35 -2.57 -1.84 6.31
N HIS A 36 -3.16 -1.31 5.25
CA HIS A 36 -2.62 -0.15 4.53
C HIS A 36 -3.14 1.14 5.15
N ILE A 37 -2.21 2.07 5.40
CA ILE A 37 -2.46 3.30 6.17
C ILE A 37 -1.99 4.50 5.36
N ASP A 38 -2.93 5.22 4.76
CA ASP A 38 -2.69 6.41 3.95
C ASP A 38 -2.55 7.66 4.83
N VAL A 39 -1.34 8.19 4.94
CA VAL A 39 -1.01 9.39 5.73
C VAL A 39 -0.86 10.58 4.79
N MET A 40 -1.65 11.64 5.02
CA MET A 40 -1.72 12.83 4.18
C MET A 40 -1.65 14.08 5.04
N ASP A 41 -0.92 15.12 4.59
CA ASP A 41 -0.61 16.33 5.36
C ASP A 41 -1.28 17.61 4.85
N GLY A 42 -2.03 17.54 3.75
CA GLY A 42 -2.63 18.73 3.12
C GLY A 42 -1.62 19.58 2.35
N HIS A 43 -0.36 19.14 2.25
CA HIS A 43 0.70 19.83 1.53
C HIS A 43 1.20 19.01 0.33
N PHE A 44 1.62 17.77 0.56
CA PHE A 44 2.00 16.85 -0.52
C PHE A 44 0.79 16.48 -1.39
N VAL A 45 -0.36 16.27 -0.76
CA VAL A 45 -1.66 16.06 -1.40
C VAL A 45 -2.71 16.98 -0.77
N PRO A 46 -3.79 17.35 -1.51
CA PRO A 46 -4.80 18.29 -1.02
C PRO A 46 -5.84 17.62 -0.09
N ASN A 47 -5.37 16.82 0.84
CA ASN A 47 -6.19 16.12 1.84
C ASN A 47 -5.37 15.93 3.12
N ILE A 48 -6.04 15.85 4.27
CA ILE A 48 -5.45 15.56 5.58
C ILE A 48 -6.15 14.33 6.13
N THR A 49 -5.38 13.34 6.63
CA THR A 49 -5.96 12.11 7.14
C THR A 49 -5.59 11.84 8.60
N ILE A 50 -4.52 11.11 8.85
CA ILE A 50 -4.14 10.61 10.17
C ILE A 50 -2.64 10.80 10.41
N GLY A 51 -2.25 10.78 11.67
CA GLY A 51 -0.87 10.89 12.11
C GLY A 51 -0.41 9.71 12.96
N PRO A 52 0.82 9.77 13.51
CA PRO A 52 1.42 8.68 14.28
C PRO A 52 0.58 8.22 15.48
N ASP A 53 -0.13 9.13 16.15
CA ASP A 53 -0.95 8.78 17.33
C ASP A 53 -2.12 7.85 16.95
N VAL A 54 -2.74 8.05 15.78
CA VAL A 54 -3.78 7.13 15.29
C VAL A 54 -3.18 5.78 14.96
N VAL A 55 -2.03 5.73 14.27
CA VAL A 55 -1.31 4.47 13.96
C VAL A 55 -1.00 3.72 15.25
N LYS A 56 -0.49 4.41 16.27
CA LYS A 56 -0.20 3.84 17.58
C LYS A 56 -1.44 3.30 18.28
N ALA A 57 -2.56 4.03 18.22
CA ALA A 57 -3.82 3.59 18.80
C ALA A 57 -4.39 2.34 18.12
N LEU A 58 -4.13 2.16 16.81
CA LEU A 58 -4.59 1.00 16.05
C LEU A 58 -3.74 -0.26 16.29
N ARG A 59 -2.47 -0.11 16.67
CA ARG A 59 -1.54 -1.24 16.79
C ARG A 59 -2.05 -2.41 17.65
N PRO A 60 -2.71 -2.19 18.82
CA PRO A 60 -3.23 -3.28 19.64
C PRO A 60 -4.39 -4.10 19.02
N HIS A 61 -5.01 -3.60 17.94
CA HIS A 61 -6.20 -4.22 17.33
C HIS A 61 -5.87 -5.32 16.31
N THR A 62 -4.60 -5.45 15.89
CA THR A 62 -4.18 -6.49 14.94
C THR A 62 -2.70 -6.84 15.09
N GLY A 63 -2.34 -8.07 14.76
CA GLY A 63 -0.95 -8.51 14.59
C GLY A 63 -0.44 -8.40 13.16
N LEU A 64 -1.26 -7.94 12.21
CA LEU A 64 -0.86 -7.80 10.80
C LEU A 64 0.17 -6.68 10.62
N THR A 65 0.92 -6.76 9.53
CA THR A 65 1.86 -5.73 9.09
C THR A 65 1.13 -4.40 8.86
N PHE A 66 1.62 -3.33 9.48
CA PHE A 66 1.22 -1.96 9.17
C PHE A 66 2.09 -1.44 8.01
N ASP A 67 1.47 -1.30 6.86
CA ASP A 67 2.03 -0.75 5.62
C ASP A 67 1.63 0.73 5.53
N VAL A 68 2.54 1.61 5.95
CA VAL A 68 2.28 3.04 6.11
C VAL A 68 2.78 3.80 4.89
N HIS A 69 1.85 4.32 4.10
CA HIS A 69 2.09 5.12 2.91
C HIS A 69 2.12 6.61 3.27
N LEU A 70 3.29 7.22 3.17
CA LEU A 70 3.55 8.60 3.61
C LEU A 70 3.45 9.59 2.44
N MET A 71 2.27 10.18 2.27
CA MET A 71 1.99 11.29 1.35
C MET A 71 2.15 12.62 2.10
N ILE A 72 3.35 12.87 2.61
CA ILE A 72 3.70 14.06 3.42
C ILE A 72 5.03 14.65 2.95
N SER A 73 5.20 15.96 3.07
CA SER A 73 6.42 16.66 2.68
C SER A 73 6.73 17.84 3.64
N PRO A 74 7.94 17.89 4.24
CA PRO A 74 9.02 16.88 4.15
C PRO A 74 8.70 15.62 4.96
N VAL A 75 9.16 14.44 4.50
CA VAL A 75 8.86 13.17 5.16
C VAL A 75 9.85 12.79 6.27
N ASP A 76 11.13 13.10 6.10
CA ASP A 76 12.23 12.68 6.99
C ASP A 76 11.98 12.95 8.48
N PRO A 77 11.44 14.12 8.90
CA PRO A 77 11.22 14.43 10.32
C PRO A 77 10.22 13.53 11.04
N PHE A 78 9.37 12.81 10.31
CA PHE A 78 8.27 12.02 10.86
C PHE A 78 8.55 10.52 10.92
N LEU A 79 9.62 10.03 10.27
CA LEU A 79 9.92 8.60 10.15
C LEU A 79 10.04 7.89 11.50
N GLU A 80 10.76 8.51 12.45
CA GLU A 80 10.93 7.93 13.79
C GLU A 80 9.60 7.81 14.54
N ALA A 81 8.75 8.85 14.45
CA ALA A 81 7.43 8.84 15.09
C ALA A 81 6.51 7.75 14.54
N PHE A 82 6.48 7.55 13.20
CA PHE A 82 5.70 6.48 12.59
C PHE A 82 6.26 5.09 12.95
N ARG A 83 7.58 4.93 12.98
CA ARG A 83 8.18 3.66 13.42
C ARG A 83 7.84 3.36 14.88
N ALA A 84 7.97 4.33 15.77
CA ALA A 84 7.60 4.18 17.18
C ALA A 84 6.10 3.90 17.39
N ALA A 85 5.24 4.38 16.48
CA ALA A 85 3.81 4.11 16.45
C ALA A 85 3.47 2.67 15.99
N GLY A 86 4.43 1.93 15.43
CA GLY A 86 4.25 0.54 15.00
C GLY A 86 4.18 0.32 13.50
N ALA A 87 4.64 1.27 12.68
CA ALA A 87 4.82 1.06 11.24
C ALA A 87 5.87 -0.05 10.99
N ASP A 88 5.49 -1.08 10.26
CA ASP A 88 6.37 -2.19 9.88
C ASP A 88 7.01 -1.93 8.51
N ILE A 89 6.25 -1.34 7.60
CA ILE A 89 6.70 -0.86 6.28
C ILE A 89 6.41 0.63 6.24
N MET A 90 7.34 1.44 5.74
CA MET A 90 7.11 2.85 5.42
C MET A 90 7.45 3.11 3.97
N SER A 91 6.47 3.57 3.21
CA SER A 91 6.58 3.85 1.78
C SER A 91 6.55 5.35 1.54
N VAL A 92 7.53 5.86 0.79
CA VAL A 92 7.74 7.29 0.55
C VAL A 92 7.82 7.59 -0.94
N HIS A 93 7.34 8.77 -1.33
CA HIS A 93 7.45 9.26 -2.70
C HIS A 93 8.82 9.90 -2.95
N PRO A 94 9.42 9.71 -4.14
CA PRO A 94 10.62 10.45 -4.54
C PRO A 94 10.44 11.96 -4.46
N GLU A 95 9.23 12.43 -4.69
CA GLU A 95 8.85 13.84 -4.69
C GLU A 95 8.70 14.43 -3.27
N ALA A 96 8.66 13.61 -2.24
CA ALA A 96 8.47 14.05 -0.84
C ALA A 96 9.71 14.72 -0.22
N GLY A 97 10.85 14.62 -0.89
CA GLY A 97 12.09 15.26 -0.43
C GLY A 97 13.24 15.08 -1.43
N PRO A 98 14.33 15.87 -1.30
CA PRO A 98 15.40 15.92 -2.30
C PRO A 98 16.37 14.71 -2.23
N HIS A 99 16.28 13.86 -1.20
CA HIS A 99 17.28 12.83 -0.92
C HIS A 99 16.67 11.45 -0.67
N LEU A 100 15.94 10.92 -1.65
CA LEU A 100 15.24 9.63 -1.55
C LEU A 100 16.12 8.51 -0.98
N HIS A 101 17.33 8.31 -1.49
CA HIS A 101 18.24 7.26 -1.02
C HIS A 101 18.53 7.40 0.50
N ARG A 102 18.78 8.62 0.98
CA ARG A 102 19.01 8.87 2.42
C ARG A 102 17.76 8.52 3.24
N THR A 103 16.58 8.92 2.77
CA THR A 103 15.30 8.64 3.42
C THR A 103 15.05 7.13 3.54
N LEU A 104 15.26 6.35 2.47
CA LEU A 104 15.12 4.89 2.49
C LEU A 104 16.09 4.24 3.48
N ARG A 105 17.35 4.68 3.49
CA ARG A 105 18.36 4.21 4.45
C ARG A 105 17.97 4.53 5.90
N GLN A 106 17.39 5.70 6.16
CA GLN A 106 16.89 6.08 7.48
C GLN A 106 15.73 5.17 7.92
N ILE A 107 14.77 4.86 7.04
CA ILE A 107 13.68 3.92 7.32
C ILE A 107 14.25 2.56 7.75
N ARG A 108 15.22 2.02 7.00
CA ARG A 108 15.86 0.74 7.32
C ARG A 108 16.66 0.81 8.64
N HIS A 109 17.36 1.91 8.90
CA HIS A 109 18.08 2.11 10.16
C HIS A 109 17.16 2.12 11.38
N LEU A 110 15.94 2.62 11.24
CA LEU A 110 14.90 2.58 12.27
C LEU A 110 14.30 1.16 12.46
N GLY A 111 14.71 0.18 11.67
CA GLY A 111 14.23 -1.21 11.76
C GLY A 111 12.86 -1.43 11.11
N ALA A 112 12.43 -0.56 10.18
CA ALA A 112 11.30 -0.79 9.32
C ALA A 112 11.73 -1.25 7.93
N LYS A 113 10.83 -1.89 7.18
CA LYS A 113 10.99 -2.14 5.76
C LYS A 113 10.78 -0.85 4.97
N ALA A 114 11.60 -0.63 3.95
CA ALA A 114 11.56 0.59 3.14
C ALA A 114 10.82 0.35 1.82
N GLY A 115 9.86 1.23 1.51
CA GLY A 115 9.12 1.25 0.26
C GLY A 115 9.33 2.55 -0.51
N VAL A 116 9.33 2.44 -1.84
CA VAL A 116 9.23 3.60 -2.73
C VAL A 116 7.88 3.61 -3.43
N VAL A 117 7.29 4.80 -3.56
CA VAL A 117 5.99 5.00 -4.21
C VAL A 117 6.18 5.77 -5.51
N LEU A 118 5.73 5.20 -6.61
CA LEU A 118 5.80 5.84 -7.92
C LEU A 118 4.44 6.41 -8.32
N ASN A 119 4.34 7.74 -8.39
CA ASN A 119 3.17 8.43 -8.94
C ASN A 119 2.93 8.05 -10.41
N PRO A 120 1.74 8.32 -10.98
CA PRO A 120 1.47 7.98 -12.38
C PRO A 120 2.50 8.50 -13.37
N ALA A 121 3.10 9.67 -13.12
CA ALA A 121 4.13 10.26 -13.98
C ALA A 121 5.57 9.98 -13.55
N THR A 122 5.82 9.40 -12.38
CA THR A 122 7.19 9.12 -11.88
C THR A 122 7.84 8.03 -12.73
N PRO A 123 9.05 8.24 -13.28
CA PRO A 123 9.73 7.25 -14.10
C PRO A 123 10.23 6.05 -13.28
N VAL A 124 10.21 4.86 -13.87
CA VAL A 124 10.65 3.62 -13.20
C VAL A 124 12.18 3.52 -13.07
N GLU A 125 12.91 4.27 -13.85
CA GLU A 125 14.38 4.30 -13.88
C GLU A 125 15.00 4.78 -12.56
N ILE A 126 14.21 5.45 -11.71
CA ILE A 126 14.66 5.82 -10.36
C ILE A 126 15.04 4.59 -9.53
N LEU A 127 14.43 3.43 -9.82
CA LEU A 127 14.72 2.18 -9.13
C LEU A 127 16.15 1.71 -9.34
N ASP A 128 16.77 2.02 -10.47
CA ASP A 128 18.16 1.62 -10.76
C ASP A 128 19.17 2.14 -9.72
N TRP A 129 18.80 3.17 -8.96
CA TRP A 129 19.67 3.86 -7.99
C TRP A 129 19.35 3.54 -6.53
N VAL A 130 18.22 2.87 -6.26
CA VAL A 130 17.75 2.65 -4.88
C VAL A 130 17.27 1.23 -4.60
N LEU A 131 17.28 0.34 -5.62
CA LEU A 131 16.65 -0.98 -5.55
C LEU A 131 17.17 -1.82 -4.37
N ASP A 132 18.48 -1.79 -4.10
CA ASP A 132 19.11 -2.57 -3.02
C ASP A 132 18.65 -2.17 -1.62
N ASP A 133 18.05 -0.98 -1.47
CA ASP A 133 17.50 -0.49 -0.21
C ASP A 133 15.98 -0.70 -0.08
N LEU A 134 15.33 -1.36 -1.06
CA LEU A 134 13.88 -1.50 -1.10
C LEU A 134 13.41 -2.89 -0.65
N ASP A 135 12.34 -2.91 0.10
CA ASP A 135 11.55 -4.10 0.43
C ASP A 135 10.19 -4.09 -0.30
N LEU A 136 9.77 -2.92 -0.81
CA LEU A 136 8.49 -2.72 -1.48
C LEU A 136 8.58 -1.61 -2.54
N VAL A 137 7.94 -1.85 -3.69
CA VAL A 137 7.67 -0.84 -4.71
C VAL A 137 6.17 -0.71 -4.88
N LEU A 138 5.62 0.46 -4.59
CA LEU A 138 4.21 0.78 -4.73
C LEU A 138 3.98 1.59 -6.01
N ILE A 139 3.10 1.11 -6.87
CA ILE A 139 2.65 1.81 -8.08
C ILE A 139 1.30 2.46 -7.80
N MET A 140 1.26 3.80 -7.89
CA MET A 140 0.00 4.53 -7.85
C MET A 140 -0.74 4.38 -9.17
N SER A 141 -1.90 3.79 -9.13
CA SER A 141 -2.80 3.67 -10.29
C SER A 141 -3.89 4.77 -10.32
N VAL A 142 -3.77 5.75 -9.45
CA VAL A 142 -4.51 7.02 -9.42
C VAL A 142 -3.55 8.13 -9.00
N ASN A 143 -3.92 9.40 -9.13
CA ASN A 143 -3.19 10.47 -8.46
C ASN A 143 -3.48 10.39 -6.95
N PRO A 144 -2.44 10.42 -6.08
CA PRO A 144 -2.65 10.30 -4.63
C PRO A 144 -3.47 11.46 -4.06
N GLY A 145 -4.16 11.23 -2.92
CA GLY A 145 -4.89 12.25 -2.18
C GLY A 145 -6.34 11.88 -1.81
N PHE A 146 -7.02 11.06 -2.59
CA PHE A 146 -8.42 10.69 -2.32
C PHE A 146 -8.68 9.22 -2.64
N GLY A 147 -9.54 8.58 -1.84
CA GLY A 147 -10.07 7.26 -2.14
C GLY A 147 -11.17 7.29 -3.22
N GLY A 148 -11.55 6.11 -3.74
CA GLY A 148 -12.68 5.94 -4.65
C GLY A 148 -12.47 6.43 -6.09
N GLN A 149 -11.24 6.72 -6.49
CA GLN A 149 -10.89 7.14 -7.85
C GLN A 149 -10.89 5.96 -8.83
N SER A 150 -11.06 6.26 -10.13
CA SER A 150 -10.98 5.28 -11.20
C SER A 150 -9.53 4.90 -11.49
N PHE A 151 -9.27 3.61 -11.67
CA PHE A 151 -7.97 3.06 -12.06
C PHE A 151 -7.47 3.65 -13.39
N ILE A 152 -6.22 4.04 -13.45
CA ILE A 152 -5.56 4.52 -14.67
C ILE A 152 -4.95 3.34 -15.41
N ASP A 153 -5.63 2.83 -16.44
CA ASP A 153 -5.23 1.60 -17.17
C ASP A 153 -3.78 1.63 -17.69
N GLY A 154 -3.28 2.82 -18.02
CA GLY A 154 -1.90 3.01 -18.45
C GLY A 154 -0.85 2.55 -17.43
N GLN A 155 -1.21 2.43 -16.14
CA GLN A 155 -0.32 1.98 -15.09
C GLN A 155 -0.05 0.47 -15.13
N LEU A 156 -0.86 -0.34 -15.81
CA LEU A 156 -0.55 -1.76 -16.05
C LEU A 156 0.82 -1.92 -16.71
N ARG A 157 1.15 -1.06 -17.68
CA ARG A 157 2.48 -1.05 -18.34
C ARG A 157 3.62 -0.71 -17.37
N LYS A 158 3.35 0.16 -16.37
CA LYS A 158 4.35 0.50 -15.34
C LYS A 158 4.57 -0.68 -14.39
N ILE A 159 3.50 -1.38 -13.99
CA ILE A 159 3.59 -2.60 -13.19
C ILE A 159 4.45 -3.65 -13.91
N GLU A 160 4.19 -3.90 -15.21
CA GLU A 160 5.00 -4.82 -16.02
C GLU A 160 6.47 -4.40 -16.13
N ALA A 161 6.74 -3.09 -16.27
CA ALA A 161 8.11 -2.57 -16.35
C ALA A 161 8.86 -2.81 -15.03
N VAL A 162 8.24 -2.52 -13.89
CA VAL A 162 8.84 -2.78 -12.57
C VAL A 162 9.01 -4.29 -12.34
N ARG A 163 8.04 -5.13 -12.70
CA ARG A 163 8.17 -6.58 -12.60
C ARG A 163 9.39 -7.09 -13.38
N LYS A 164 9.60 -6.61 -14.61
CA LYS A 164 10.78 -6.94 -15.42
C LYS A 164 12.10 -6.52 -14.76
N ILE A 165 12.13 -5.36 -14.09
CA ILE A 165 13.31 -4.92 -13.33
C ILE A 165 13.59 -5.88 -12.18
N LEU A 166 12.58 -6.21 -11.36
CA LEU A 166 12.71 -7.10 -10.22
C LEU A 166 13.14 -8.53 -10.67
N ASP A 167 12.57 -9.05 -11.75
CA ASP A 167 12.92 -10.39 -12.28
C ASP A 167 14.35 -10.41 -12.81
N ARG A 168 14.76 -9.38 -13.57
CA ARG A 168 16.10 -9.27 -14.14
C ARG A 168 17.18 -9.21 -13.06
N THR A 169 16.91 -8.54 -11.96
CA THR A 169 17.86 -8.38 -10.84
C THR A 169 17.75 -9.49 -9.80
N GLY A 170 16.72 -10.35 -9.88
CA GLY A 170 16.42 -11.34 -8.85
C GLY A 170 15.98 -10.73 -7.52
N HIS A 171 15.54 -9.45 -7.53
CA HIS A 171 15.19 -8.72 -6.31
C HIS A 171 13.81 -9.13 -5.78
N GLY A 172 13.74 -9.41 -4.48
CA GLY A 172 12.55 -9.95 -3.82
C GLY A 172 11.55 -8.92 -3.30
N ALA A 173 11.63 -7.64 -3.72
CA ALA A 173 10.70 -6.61 -3.26
C ALA A 173 9.25 -6.94 -3.63
N ILE A 174 8.33 -6.61 -2.72
CA ILE A 174 6.90 -6.68 -2.98
C ILE A 174 6.55 -5.63 -4.05
N LEU A 175 5.87 -6.05 -5.12
CA LEU A 175 5.30 -5.13 -6.11
C LEU A 175 3.83 -4.90 -5.77
N GLN A 176 3.54 -3.73 -5.22
CA GLN A 176 2.22 -3.35 -4.73
C GLN A 176 1.57 -2.33 -5.67
N VAL A 177 0.25 -2.35 -5.75
CA VAL A 177 -0.56 -1.42 -6.57
C VAL A 177 -1.61 -0.77 -5.68
N ASP A 178 -1.73 0.55 -5.76
CA ASP A 178 -2.73 1.33 -5.05
C ASP A 178 -3.47 2.31 -5.96
N GLY A 179 -4.79 2.31 -5.82
CA GLY A 179 -5.69 3.24 -6.48
C GLY A 179 -6.70 2.57 -7.41
N GLY A 180 -7.98 2.63 -7.07
CA GLY A 180 -9.07 2.13 -7.89
C GLY A 180 -9.08 0.62 -8.12
N VAL A 181 -8.39 -0.15 -7.27
CA VAL A 181 -8.35 -1.62 -7.36
C VAL A 181 -9.71 -2.21 -6.94
N THR A 182 -10.21 -3.12 -7.76
CA THR A 182 -11.49 -3.83 -7.59
C THR A 182 -11.31 -5.30 -7.94
N ALA A 183 -12.27 -6.15 -7.59
CA ALA A 183 -12.25 -7.55 -8.00
C ALA A 183 -12.26 -7.73 -9.53
N ALA A 184 -12.76 -6.75 -10.29
CA ALA A 184 -12.79 -6.79 -11.75
C ALA A 184 -11.43 -6.56 -12.39
N ASN A 185 -10.61 -5.63 -11.86
CA ASN A 185 -9.30 -5.29 -12.42
C ASN A 185 -8.11 -5.94 -11.68
N ALA A 186 -8.31 -6.49 -10.49
CA ALA A 186 -7.27 -7.22 -9.74
C ALA A 186 -6.57 -8.30 -10.57
N PRO A 187 -7.26 -9.14 -11.38
CA PRO A 187 -6.60 -10.11 -12.23
C PRO A 187 -5.62 -9.50 -13.24
N ALA A 188 -5.95 -8.33 -13.80
CA ALA A 188 -5.07 -7.62 -14.74
C ALA A 188 -3.80 -7.09 -14.03
N CYS A 189 -3.94 -6.55 -12.80
CA CYS A 189 -2.81 -6.12 -11.99
C CYS A 189 -1.86 -7.29 -11.66
N VAL A 190 -2.42 -8.43 -11.28
CA VAL A 190 -1.64 -9.66 -10.98
C VAL A 190 -0.96 -10.19 -12.24
N ALA A 191 -1.67 -10.22 -13.37
CA ALA A 191 -1.09 -10.64 -14.67
C ALA A 191 0.05 -9.71 -15.10
N ALA A 192 -0.02 -8.41 -14.80
CA ALA A 192 1.04 -7.44 -15.03
C ALA A 192 2.24 -7.63 -14.05
N GLY A 193 2.09 -8.46 -13.01
CA GLY A 193 3.18 -8.83 -12.10
C GLY A 193 3.04 -8.29 -10.67
N ALA A 194 1.91 -7.66 -10.32
CA ALA A 194 1.66 -7.24 -8.94
C ALA A 194 1.57 -8.45 -7.99
N THR A 195 2.17 -8.32 -6.81
CA THR A 195 2.14 -9.32 -5.75
C THR A 195 1.33 -8.90 -4.54
N ALA A 196 0.98 -7.61 -4.45
CA ALA A 196 0.14 -7.03 -3.41
C ALA A 196 -0.82 -6.00 -4.00
N LEU A 197 -2.04 -5.92 -3.47
CA LEU A 197 -3.10 -5.03 -3.94
C LEU A 197 -3.66 -4.24 -2.76
N VAL A 198 -3.57 -2.92 -2.85
CA VAL A 198 -4.26 -2.02 -1.91
C VAL A 198 -5.70 -1.83 -2.39
N ALA A 199 -6.66 -2.08 -1.51
CA ALA A 199 -8.07 -1.94 -1.81
C ALA A 199 -8.77 -1.16 -0.69
N GLY A 200 -9.27 0.02 -1.00
CA GLY A 200 -10.10 0.81 -0.09
C GLY A 200 -11.57 0.40 -0.17
N THR A 201 -12.34 1.13 -0.93
CA THR A 201 -13.80 0.93 -1.08
C THR A 201 -14.16 -0.52 -1.43
N ALA A 202 -13.38 -1.20 -2.27
CA ALA A 202 -13.67 -2.58 -2.66
C ALA A 202 -13.56 -3.56 -1.47
N ALA A 203 -12.66 -3.32 -0.50
CA ALA A 203 -12.49 -4.15 0.68
C ALA A 203 -13.58 -3.87 1.74
N PHE A 204 -13.93 -2.59 1.98
CA PHE A 204 -14.84 -2.17 3.05
C PHE A 204 -16.32 -2.08 2.64
N LYS A 205 -16.64 -2.33 1.37
CA LYS A 205 -18.02 -2.25 0.86
C LYS A 205 -18.96 -3.20 1.61
N GLY A 206 -20.11 -2.66 2.05
CA GLY A 206 -21.19 -3.44 2.69
C GLY A 206 -20.97 -3.76 4.16
N GLY A 207 -19.92 -3.20 4.78
CA GLY A 207 -19.63 -3.37 6.20
C GLY A 207 -19.01 -4.73 6.56
N ALA A 208 -18.76 -4.94 7.85
CA ALA A 208 -17.97 -6.05 8.39
C ALA A 208 -18.45 -7.44 7.96
N SER A 209 -19.75 -7.64 7.76
CA SER A 209 -20.33 -8.92 7.30
C SER A 209 -19.91 -9.31 5.88
N GLN A 210 -19.45 -8.33 5.05
CA GLN A 210 -19.04 -8.54 3.67
C GLN A 210 -17.51 -8.59 3.49
N TYR A 211 -16.72 -8.20 4.49
CA TYR A 211 -15.26 -8.07 4.33
C TYR A 211 -14.60 -9.36 3.87
N ALA A 212 -14.95 -10.51 4.45
CA ALA A 212 -14.38 -11.80 4.03
C ALA A 212 -14.72 -12.17 2.58
N ALA A 213 -15.93 -11.86 2.11
CA ALA A 213 -16.34 -12.07 0.71
C ALA A 213 -15.57 -11.13 -0.23
N ASN A 214 -15.43 -9.86 0.16
CA ASN A 214 -14.68 -8.86 -0.60
C ASN A 214 -13.20 -9.24 -0.75
N ILE A 215 -12.54 -9.65 0.36
CA ILE A 215 -11.14 -10.09 0.34
C ILE A 215 -10.95 -11.31 -0.58
N ARG A 216 -11.83 -12.32 -0.48
CA ARG A 216 -11.78 -13.49 -1.38
C ARG A 216 -11.94 -13.10 -2.84
N ALA A 217 -12.88 -12.21 -3.15
CA ALA A 217 -13.09 -11.72 -4.52
C ALA A 217 -11.85 -10.99 -5.07
N LEU A 218 -11.19 -10.16 -4.25
CA LEU A 218 -9.94 -9.48 -4.61
C LEU A 218 -8.78 -10.47 -4.84
N LYS A 219 -8.73 -11.59 -4.09
CA LYS A 219 -7.77 -12.69 -4.29
C LYS A 219 -8.07 -13.54 -5.54
N GLY A 220 -9.15 -13.26 -6.27
CA GLY A 220 -9.59 -14.07 -7.42
C GLY A 220 -10.17 -15.42 -7.04
N GLN A 221 -10.53 -15.62 -5.78
CA GLN A 221 -11.17 -16.84 -5.28
C GLN A 221 -12.69 -16.74 -5.48
N ARG A 222 -13.27 -17.68 -6.21
CA ARG A 222 -14.73 -17.76 -6.35
C ARG A 222 -15.35 -18.18 -5.01
N SER A 223 -16.52 -17.62 -4.69
CA SER A 223 -17.37 -18.16 -3.64
C SER A 223 -17.68 -19.63 -3.99
N GLU A 224 -17.35 -20.57 -3.10
CA GLU A 224 -17.96 -21.90 -3.21
C GLU A 224 -19.47 -21.68 -3.02
N GLU A 225 -20.23 -21.77 -4.09
CA GLU A 225 -21.68 -21.87 -4.03
C GLU A 225 -21.99 -23.17 -3.27
N LYS A 226 -22.56 -23.03 -2.06
CA LYS A 226 -23.16 -24.12 -1.33
C LYS A 226 -24.61 -24.31 -1.76
#